data_25e74b9985186f5381105877923941df
#
_entry.id   25e74b9985186f5381105877923941df
#
_cell.length_a   1.000
_cell.length_b   1.000
_cell.length_c   1.000
_cell.angle_alpha   90.00
_cell.angle_beta   90.00
_cell.angle_gamma   90.00
#
_symmetry.space_group_name_H-M   'P 1'
#
loop_
_entity.id
_entity.type
_entity.pdbx_description
1 polymer ?
#
loop_
_entity_poly.entity_id
_entity_poly.type
_entity_poly.pdbx_seq_one_letter_code
_entity_poly.pdbx_strand_id
1 'polypeptide(L)'
;CIRDSSGTCVASSIEFNLAQKHPAEFARFAEGLSSPNMAVQKNIKLNNLADNTLDAIWLLNAFEIPYEAKDFDTAKLTFAPDKNAIIRAHIQTVDKDKLERSSLDVLMQSTFMQVGSQQSYDSLTDKRAGKFNQNDKGLIEFEKTFTESVVEDKNKISVTYQTVDENARLTGYETDFNTMKKQITDALNLGENVIIGYTQVDSNNTIINGHEITIIGVKNDKNGKLIFVCNLSLIHI
;
A
#
# COMPACT_ATOMS: atom_id res chain seq x y z
N CYS A 1 -11.04 4.53 -10.62
CA CYS A 1 -10.87 3.23 -9.98
C CYS A 1 -12.17 2.45 -9.74
N ILE A 2 -13.14 2.63 -10.60
CA ILE A 2 -14.42 1.91 -10.50
C ILE A 2 -14.29 0.45 -10.98
N ARG A 3 -13.12 0.03 -11.45
CA ARG A 3 -12.89 -1.31 -12.01
C ARG A 3 -11.98 -2.22 -11.19
N ASP A 4 -11.24 -1.72 -10.21
CA ASP A 4 -10.47 -2.60 -9.34
C ASP A 4 -11.32 -3.05 -8.14
N SER A 5 -12.06 -4.12 -8.34
CA SER A 5 -12.79 -4.79 -7.26
C SER A 5 -11.87 -5.59 -6.32
N SER A 6 -10.55 -5.61 -6.61
CA SER A 6 -9.59 -6.45 -5.90
C SER A 6 -9.14 -5.89 -4.55
N GLY A 7 -9.32 -4.59 -4.31
CA GLY A 7 -8.84 -3.95 -3.07
C GLY A 7 -7.31 -3.77 -3.00
N THR A 8 -6.59 -3.90 -4.14
CA THR A 8 -5.13 -3.77 -4.19
C THR A 8 -4.61 -2.35 -4.43
N CYS A 9 -5.45 -1.33 -4.32
CA CYS A 9 -5.05 0.07 -4.60
C CYS A 9 -3.88 0.54 -3.74
N VAL A 10 -3.82 0.15 -2.47
CA VAL A 10 -2.67 0.42 -1.58
C VAL A 10 -1.41 -0.24 -2.11
N ALA A 11 -1.46 -1.54 -2.39
CA ALA A 11 -0.32 -2.29 -2.90
C ALA A 11 0.18 -1.74 -4.25
N SER A 12 -0.73 -1.33 -5.12
CA SER A 12 -0.41 -0.67 -6.39
C SER A 12 0.24 0.72 -6.19
N SER A 13 -0.19 1.48 -5.19
CA SER A 13 0.42 2.76 -4.84
C SER A 13 1.84 2.58 -4.29
N ILE A 14 2.06 1.56 -3.45
CA ILE A 14 3.40 1.21 -2.93
C ILE A 14 4.30 0.73 -4.08
N GLU A 15 3.80 -0.12 -4.97
CA GLU A 15 4.50 -0.58 -6.17
C GLU A 15 4.96 0.59 -7.05
N PHE A 16 4.04 1.53 -7.31
CA PHE A 16 4.35 2.74 -8.07
C PHE A 16 5.44 3.58 -7.39
N ASN A 17 5.35 3.80 -6.08
CA ASN A 17 6.36 4.54 -5.32
C ASN A 17 7.73 3.85 -5.40
N LEU A 18 7.75 2.53 -5.23
CA LEU A 18 8.97 1.75 -5.34
C LEU A 18 9.60 1.89 -6.74
N ALA A 19 8.81 1.78 -7.81
CA ALA A 19 9.27 1.95 -9.17
C ALA A 19 9.84 3.35 -9.43
N GLN A 20 9.17 4.38 -8.92
CA GLN A 20 9.56 5.77 -9.17
C GLN A 20 10.75 6.22 -8.31
N LYS A 21 10.76 5.87 -7.03
CA LYS A 21 11.73 6.38 -6.05
C LYS A 21 12.93 5.45 -5.86
N HIS A 22 12.72 4.15 -6.02
CA HIS A 22 13.68 3.10 -5.77
C HIS A 22 13.76 2.10 -6.93
N PRO A 23 14.07 2.53 -8.19
CA PRO A 23 13.96 1.67 -9.37
C PRO A 23 14.86 0.42 -9.31
N ALA A 24 16.00 0.48 -8.65
CA ALA A 24 16.87 -0.69 -8.45
C ALA A 24 16.21 -1.73 -7.52
N GLU A 25 15.52 -1.27 -6.49
CA GLU A 25 14.78 -2.13 -5.57
C GLU A 25 13.56 -2.72 -6.24
N PHE A 26 12.83 -1.93 -7.03
CA PHE A 26 11.74 -2.43 -7.87
C PHE A 26 12.22 -3.55 -8.80
N ALA A 27 13.34 -3.35 -9.49
CA ALA A 27 13.92 -4.36 -10.36
C ALA A 27 14.31 -5.65 -9.60
N ARG A 28 14.85 -5.51 -8.38
CA ARG A 28 15.19 -6.64 -7.51
C ARG A 28 13.94 -7.43 -7.08
N PHE A 29 12.83 -6.74 -6.74
CA PHE A 29 11.56 -7.39 -6.48
C PHE A 29 11.04 -8.10 -7.73
N ALA A 30 11.06 -7.43 -8.89
CA ALA A 30 10.59 -8.02 -10.14
C ALA A 30 11.38 -9.30 -10.50
N GLU A 31 12.70 -9.29 -10.37
CA GLU A 31 13.57 -10.45 -10.60
C GLU A 31 13.24 -11.59 -9.62
N GLY A 32 13.21 -11.28 -8.31
CA GLY A 32 12.99 -12.30 -7.28
C GLY A 32 11.62 -12.94 -7.37
N LEU A 33 10.57 -12.16 -7.62
CA LEU A 33 9.20 -12.68 -7.75
C LEU A 33 8.97 -13.43 -9.07
N SER A 34 9.78 -13.17 -10.11
CA SER A 34 9.76 -13.90 -11.38
C SER A 34 10.68 -15.13 -11.36
N SER A 35 11.42 -15.36 -10.28
CA SER A 35 12.30 -16.51 -10.12
C SER A 35 11.52 -17.77 -9.72
N PRO A 36 12.11 -18.98 -9.84
CA PRO A 36 11.47 -20.21 -9.39
C PRO A 36 11.06 -20.23 -7.91
N ASN A 37 11.78 -19.48 -7.06
CA ASN A 37 11.48 -19.39 -5.64
C ASN A 37 10.35 -18.38 -5.32
N MET A 38 10.02 -17.51 -6.25
CA MET A 38 9.01 -16.47 -6.12
C MET A 38 9.09 -15.72 -4.78
N ALA A 39 10.29 -15.37 -4.37
CA ALA A 39 10.52 -14.71 -3.10
C ALA A 39 11.66 -13.70 -3.19
N VAL A 40 11.54 -12.63 -2.42
CA VAL A 40 12.57 -11.60 -2.26
C VAL A 40 13.00 -11.55 -0.81
N GLN A 41 14.29 -11.62 -0.57
CA GLN A 41 14.87 -11.41 0.76
C GLN A 41 15.46 -10.01 0.85
N LYS A 42 15.14 -9.30 1.93
CA LYS A 42 15.60 -7.92 2.15
C LYS A 42 15.99 -7.72 3.60
N ASN A 43 17.16 -7.12 3.81
CA ASN A 43 17.52 -6.61 5.14
C ASN A 43 16.84 -5.27 5.35
N ILE A 44 16.22 -5.09 6.50
CA ILE A 44 15.62 -3.83 6.94
C ILE A 44 16.21 -3.38 8.26
N LYS A 45 16.15 -2.09 8.51
CA LYS A 45 16.49 -1.50 9.82
C LYS A 45 15.27 -1.55 10.73
N LEU A 46 15.41 -2.13 11.91
CA LEU A 46 14.30 -2.27 12.86
C LEU A 46 13.77 -0.92 13.37
N ASN A 47 14.64 0.08 13.48
CA ASN A 47 14.24 1.45 13.88
C ASN A 47 13.41 2.19 12.81
N ASN A 48 13.27 1.65 11.59
CA ASN A 48 12.29 2.15 10.61
C ASN A 48 10.86 1.71 10.92
N LEU A 49 10.68 0.71 11.80
CA LEU A 49 9.36 0.19 12.19
C LEU A 49 8.90 0.74 13.55
N ALA A 50 9.81 0.91 14.48
CA ALA A 50 9.52 1.40 15.83
C ALA A 50 10.76 2.01 16.45
N ASP A 51 10.56 2.81 17.51
CA ASP A 51 11.64 3.49 18.23
C ASP A 51 12.58 2.53 19.00
N ASN A 52 12.17 1.28 19.18
CA ASN A 52 12.99 0.26 19.81
C ASN A 52 12.83 -1.11 19.13
N THR A 53 13.84 -1.94 19.34
CA THR A 53 13.93 -3.27 18.71
C THR A 53 12.80 -4.22 19.14
N LEU A 54 12.35 -4.17 20.40
CA LEU A 54 11.30 -5.08 20.87
C LEU A 54 9.96 -4.80 20.21
N ASP A 55 9.58 -3.54 20.09
CA ASP A 55 8.36 -3.13 19.41
C ASP A 55 8.43 -3.45 17.91
N ALA A 56 9.58 -3.24 17.27
CA ALA A 56 9.78 -3.63 15.87
C ALA A 56 9.62 -5.14 15.66
N ILE A 57 10.19 -5.96 16.52
CA ILE A 57 10.04 -7.42 16.48
C ILE A 57 8.59 -7.83 16.76
N TRP A 58 7.94 -7.15 17.74
CA TRP A 58 6.51 -7.38 17.98
C TRP A 58 5.67 -7.11 16.73
N LEU A 59 5.93 -6.00 16.00
CA LEU A 59 5.25 -5.68 14.74
C LEU A 59 5.47 -6.75 13.67
N LEU A 60 6.73 -7.20 13.47
CA LEU A 60 7.02 -8.28 12.52
C LEU A 60 6.25 -9.56 12.82
N ASN A 61 6.15 -9.93 14.11
CA ASN A 61 5.37 -11.09 14.54
C ASN A 61 3.87 -10.86 14.40
N ALA A 62 3.37 -9.68 14.73
CA ALA A 62 1.95 -9.33 14.61
C ALA A 62 1.47 -9.36 13.15
N PHE A 63 2.34 -8.97 12.22
CA PHE A 63 2.09 -9.04 10.77
C PHE A 63 2.46 -10.39 10.15
N GLU A 64 2.95 -11.34 10.94
CA GLU A 64 3.30 -12.69 10.49
C GLU A 64 4.35 -12.69 9.35
N ILE A 65 5.22 -11.67 9.29
CA ILE A 65 6.27 -11.60 8.29
C ILE A 65 7.37 -12.60 8.62
N PRO A 66 7.76 -13.49 7.69
CA PRO A 66 8.92 -14.35 7.90
C PRO A 66 10.19 -13.52 7.98
N TYR A 67 10.92 -13.61 9.10
CA TYR A 67 12.15 -12.86 9.30
C TYR A 67 13.22 -13.68 10.02
N GLU A 68 14.46 -13.25 9.84
CA GLU A 68 15.65 -13.73 10.56
C GLU A 68 16.34 -12.51 11.15
N ALA A 69 16.46 -12.44 12.47
CA ALA A 69 17.25 -11.38 13.13
C ALA A 69 18.72 -11.54 12.73
N LYS A 70 19.35 -10.47 12.28
CA LYS A 70 20.77 -10.44 11.89
C LYS A 70 21.65 -9.90 13.00
N ASP A 71 21.19 -8.86 13.64
CA ASP A 71 21.80 -8.20 14.78
C ASP A 71 20.73 -7.45 15.59
N PHE A 72 21.15 -6.54 16.49
CA PHE A 72 20.22 -5.76 17.31
C PHE A 72 19.36 -4.79 16.52
N ASP A 73 19.83 -4.34 15.36
CA ASP A 73 19.26 -3.23 14.61
C ASP A 73 18.69 -3.65 13.25
N THR A 74 18.94 -4.90 12.82
CA THR A 74 18.54 -5.36 11.49
C THR A 74 17.89 -6.74 11.50
N ALA A 75 16.92 -6.91 10.61
CA ALA A 75 16.31 -8.19 10.31
C ALA A 75 16.26 -8.43 8.81
N LYS A 76 16.45 -9.69 8.39
CA LYS A 76 16.24 -10.12 7.03
C LYS A 76 14.83 -10.66 6.89
N LEU A 77 14.00 -9.96 6.11
CA LEU A 77 12.63 -10.35 5.83
C LEU A 77 12.54 -11.15 4.53
N THR A 78 11.54 -12.01 4.45
CA THR A 78 11.19 -12.73 3.23
C THR A 78 9.81 -12.28 2.75
N PHE A 79 9.76 -11.79 1.52
CA PHE A 79 8.56 -11.33 0.83
C PHE A 79 8.20 -12.34 -0.24
N ALA A 80 6.96 -12.80 -0.25
CA ALA A 80 6.46 -13.72 -1.26
C ALA A 80 4.98 -13.44 -1.54
N PRO A 81 4.49 -13.68 -2.77
CA PRO A 81 3.08 -13.60 -3.08
C PRO A 81 2.31 -14.78 -2.45
N ASP A 82 1.00 -14.70 -2.47
CA ASP A 82 0.17 -15.83 -2.07
C ASP A 82 0.30 -17.00 -3.07
N LYS A 83 -0.09 -18.20 -2.61
CA LYS A 83 0.03 -19.44 -3.41
C LYS A 83 -0.74 -19.44 -4.74
N ASN A 84 -1.76 -18.59 -4.87
CA ASN A 84 -2.61 -18.51 -6.03
C ASN A 84 -2.19 -17.41 -7.02
N ALA A 85 -1.17 -16.63 -6.68
CA ALA A 85 -0.73 -15.48 -7.48
C ALA A 85 -0.27 -15.88 -8.90
N ILE A 86 0.42 -17.01 -9.06
CA ILE A 86 0.82 -17.53 -10.38
C ILE A 86 -0.43 -17.83 -11.23
N ILE A 87 -1.42 -18.47 -10.65
CA ILE A 87 -2.67 -18.81 -11.37
C ILE A 87 -3.36 -17.53 -11.81
N ARG A 88 -3.45 -16.54 -10.91
CA ARG A 88 -4.03 -15.23 -11.23
C ARG A 88 -3.23 -14.52 -12.33
N ALA A 89 -1.90 -14.49 -12.24
CA ALA A 89 -1.03 -13.89 -13.25
C ALA A 89 -1.20 -14.56 -14.63
N HIS A 90 -1.35 -15.90 -14.63
CA HIS A 90 -1.63 -16.63 -15.87
C HIS A 90 -3.00 -16.29 -16.46
N ILE A 91 -4.05 -16.22 -15.67
CA ILE A 91 -5.39 -15.80 -16.10
C ILE A 91 -5.33 -14.40 -16.72
N GLN A 92 -4.63 -13.45 -16.11
CA GLN A 92 -4.43 -12.10 -16.64
C GLN A 92 -3.70 -12.10 -17.99
N THR A 93 -2.76 -13.04 -18.20
CA THR A 93 -2.01 -13.13 -19.45
C THR A 93 -2.87 -13.66 -20.62
N VAL A 94 -3.81 -14.57 -20.36
CA VAL A 94 -4.63 -15.21 -21.39
C VAL A 94 -5.96 -14.49 -21.64
N ASP A 95 -6.51 -13.81 -20.65
CA ASP A 95 -7.77 -13.06 -20.76
C ASP A 95 -7.48 -11.62 -21.22
N LYS A 96 -7.28 -11.45 -22.53
CA LYS A 96 -6.92 -10.15 -23.13
C LYS A 96 -7.98 -9.07 -22.98
N ASP A 97 -9.23 -9.45 -22.76
CA ASP A 97 -10.35 -8.51 -22.65
C ASP A 97 -10.45 -7.93 -21.22
N LYS A 98 -9.71 -8.52 -20.28
CA LYS A 98 -9.70 -8.12 -18.85
C LYS A 98 -8.31 -7.76 -18.32
N LEU A 99 -7.40 -7.36 -19.21
CA LEU A 99 -6.04 -6.97 -18.84
C LEU A 99 -6.06 -5.66 -18.03
N GLU A 100 -6.29 -5.79 -16.74
CA GLU A 100 -6.27 -4.67 -15.80
C GLU A 100 -4.90 -4.52 -15.11
N ARG A 101 -4.15 -5.63 -14.98
CA ARG A 101 -2.83 -5.69 -14.36
C ARG A 101 -1.90 -6.57 -15.20
N SER A 102 -0.61 -6.25 -15.26
CA SER A 102 0.37 -7.17 -15.83
C SER A 102 0.59 -8.37 -14.91
N SER A 103 1.20 -9.44 -15.43
CA SER A 103 1.55 -10.60 -14.59
C SER A 103 2.51 -10.21 -13.46
N LEU A 104 3.42 -9.27 -13.70
CA LEU A 104 4.33 -8.74 -12.68
C LEU A 104 3.58 -7.95 -11.62
N ASP A 105 2.63 -7.07 -12.01
CA ASP A 105 1.81 -6.32 -11.06
C ASP A 105 1.02 -7.26 -10.15
N VAL A 106 0.47 -8.35 -10.70
CA VAL A 106 -0.23 -9.37 -9.89
C VAL A 106 0.70 -9.96 -8.82
N LEU A 107 1.91 -10.38 -9.21
CA LEU A 107 2.89 -10.96 -8.27
C LEU A 107 3.33 -9.95 -7.22
N MET A 108 3.63 -8.72 -7.63
CA MET A 108 4.13 -7.68 -6.74
C MET A 108 3.04 -7.19 -5.78
N GLN A 109 1.84 -6.90 -6.29
CA GLN A 109 0.72 -6.48 -5.47
C GLN A 109 0.26 -7.58 -4.52
N SER A 110 0.22 -8.85 -4.97
CA SER A 110 -0.03 -9.98 -4.07
C SER A 110 0.98 -10.02 -2.93
N THR A 111 2.26 -9.84 -3.23
CA THR A 111 3.33 -9.82 -2.22
C THR A 111 3.11 -8.71 -1.19
N PHE A 112 2.78 -7.49 -1.63
CA PHE A 112 2.55 -6.37 -0.71
C PHE A 112 1.23 -6.53 0.07
N MET A 113 0.21 -7.09 -0.55
CA MET A 113 -1.02 -7.47 0.15
C MET A 113 -0.76 -8.52 1.24
N GLN A 114 0.08 -9.52 0.98
CA GLN A 114 0.46 -10.51 2.00
C GLN A 114 1.11 -9.87 3.21
N VAL A 115 2.03 -8.93 2.99
CA VAL A 115 2.69 -8.19 4.07
C VAL A 115 1.67 -7.50 4.98
N GLY A 116 0.79 -6.69 4.43
CA GLY A 116 -0.16 -5.90 5.21
C GLY A 116 -1.34 -6.70 5.75
N SER A 117 -1.68 -7.83 5.13
CA SER A 117 -2.83 -8.65 5.52
C SER A 117 -2.47 -9.86 6.40
N GLN A 118 -1.31 -9.88 7.01
CA GLN A 118 -0.86 -10.99 7.86
C GLN A 118 -0.83 -12.33 7.10
N GLN A 119 -0.27 -12.33 5.90
CA GLN A 119 -0.14 -13.49 5.02
C GLN A 119 -1.49 -14.15 4.64
N SER A 120 -2.57 -13.38 4.65
CA SER A 120 -3.93 -13.91 4.48
C SER A 120 -4.61 -13.58 3.15
N TYR A 121 -3.95 -12.77 2.28
CA TYR A 121 -4.52 -12.41 0.97
C TYR A 121 -4.55 -13.60 0.02
N ASP A 122 -5.59 -13.67 -0.81
CA ASP A 122 -5.78 -14.66 -1.86
C ASP A 122 -6.04 -13.97 -3.20
N SER A 123 -5.12 -14.10 -4.13
CA SER A 123 -5.16 -13.47 -5.46
C SER A 123 -6.32 -13.95 -6.34
N LEU A 124 -6.88 -15.13 -6.13
CA LEU A 124 -8.00 -15.62 -6.94
C LEU A 124 -9.32 -15.02 -6.51
N THR A 125 -9.50 -14.79 -5.22
CA THR A 125 -10.75 -14.27 -4.67
C THR A 125 -10.70 -12.78 -4.37
N ASP A 126 -9.50 -12.18 -4.40
CA ASP A 126 -9.21 -10.82 -3.96
C ASP A 126 -9.73 -10.53 -2.54
N LYS A 127 -9.60 -11.53 -1.65
CA LYS A 127 -10.04 -11.47 -0.26
C LYS A 127 -8.87 -11.65 0.68
N ARG A 128 -9.09 -11.22 1.90
CA ARG A 128 -8.16 -11.38 3.01
C ARG A 128 -8.90 -11.79 4.29
N ALA A 129 -8.19 -12.36 5.22
CA ALA A 129 -8.71 -12.82 6.50
C ALA A 129 -7.78 -12.43 7.67
N GLY A 130 -7.06 -11.31 7.53
CA GLY A 130 -6.12 -10.82 8.55
C GLY A 130 -6.82 -10.52 9.88
N LYS A 131 -6.08 -10.66 10.99
CA LYS A 131 -6.64 -10.53 12.35
C LYS A 131 -7.06 -9.11 12.68
N PHE A 132 -6.38 -8.11 12.13
CA PHE A 132 -6.68 -6.70 12.41
C PHE A 132 -7.92 -6.20 11.67
N ASN A 133 -8.15 -6.71 10.47
CA ASN A 133 -9.24 -6.28 9.62
C ASN A 133 -9.72 -7.46 8.75
N GLN A 134 -10.92 -7.92 9.01
CA GLN A 134 -11.53 -9.04 8.27
C GLN A 134 -12.63 -8.60 7.31
N ASN A 135 -13.07 -7.33 7.40
CA ASN A 135 -14.22 -6.84 6.66
C ASN A 135 -13.83 -6.12 5.37
N ASP A 136 -12.64 -5.49 5.33
CA ASP A 136 -12.18 -4.76 4.16
C ASP A 136 -11.36 -5.66 3.23
N LYS A 137 -11.48 -5.44 1.94
CA LYS A 137 -10.67 -6.12 0.93
C LYS A 137 -9.26 -5.52 0.86
N GLY A 138 -9.15 -4.21 1.05
CA GLY A 138 -7.91 -3.44 0.99
C GLY A 138 -7.14 -3.43 2.31
N LEU A 139 -5.96 -2.85 2.28
CA LEU A 139 -5.17 -2.58 3.48
C LEU A 139 -5.68 -1.30 4.14
N ILE A 140 -5.86 -1.32 5.45
CA ILE A 140 -6.19 -0.13 6.25
C ILE A 140 -4.93 0.66 6.62
N GLU A 141 -5.09 1.82 7.23
CA GLU A 141 -4.02 2.80 7.45
C GLU A 141 -2.72 2.25 8.03
N PHE A 142 -2.77 1.59 9.19
CA PHE A 142 -1.56 1.07 9.82
C PHE A 142 -0.97 -0.12 9.05
N GLU A 143 -1.79 -0.92 8.38
CA GLU A 143 -1.35 -2.01 7.51
C GLU A 143 -0.61 -1.46 6.29
N LYS A 144 -1.14 -0.38 5.69
CA LYS A 144 -0.50 0.37 4.62
C LYS A 144 0.86 0.91 5.07
N THR A 145 0.88 1.62 6.19
CA THR A 145 2.09 2.25 6.74
C THR A 145 3.17 1.24 7.06
N PHE A 146 2.80 0.11 7.69
CA PHE A 146 3.71 -0.98 7.95
C PHE A 146 4.28 -1.57 6.65
N THR A 147 3.40 -1.87 5.67
CA THR A 147 3.81 -2.44 4.38
C THR A 147 4.77 -1.51 3.65
N GLU A 148 4.46 -0.22 3.59
CA GLU A 148 5.31 0.78 2.96
C GLU A 148 6.67 0.88 3.67
N SER A 149 6.68 0.87 5.01
CA SER A 149 7.90 0.94 5.81
C SER A 149 8.86 -0.23 5.55
N VAL A 150 8.35 -1.46 5.50
CA VAL A 150 9.21 -2.63 5.26
C VAL A 150 9.63 -2.76 3.79
N VAL A 151 8.75 -2.40 2.86
CA VAL A 151 9.04 -2.47 1.41
C VAL A 151 10.09 -1.43 1.02
N GLU A 152 9.99 -0.21 1.52
CA GLU A 152 10.93 0.87 1.21
C GLU A 152 12.14 0.93 2.16
N ASP A 153 12.11 0.21 3.30
CA ASP A 153 13.09 0.32 4.40
C ASP A 153 13.20 1.76 4.91
N LYS A 154 12.06 2.38 5.16
CA LYS A 154 11.94 3.75 5.66
C LYS A 154 10.91 3.84 6.77
N ASN A 155 11.14 4.75 7.73
CA ASN A 155 10.09 5.13 8.66
C ASN A 155 9.00 5.89 7.90
N LYS A 156 7.79 5.36 7.93
CA LYS A 156 6.60 5.96 7.32
C LYS A 156 5.60 6.33 8.40
N ILE A 157 4.91 7.44 8.20
CA ILE A 157 3.92 7.96 9.13
C ILE A 157 2.61 8.12 8.37
N SER A 158 1.52 7.62 8.94
CA SER A 158 0.16 7.91 8.49
C SER A 158 -0.52 8.89 9.44
N VAL A 159 -1.35 9.75 8.87
CA VAL A 159 -2.18 10.71 9.62
C VAL A 159 -3.61 10.55 9.16
N THR A 160 -4.50 10.27 10.10
CA THR A 160 -5.95 10.19 9.85
C THR A 160 -6.56 11.56 10.09
N TYR A 161 -7.23 12.07 9.09
CA TYR A 161 -7.96 13.33 9.20
C TYR A 161 -9.47 13.16 9.37
N GLN A 162 -9.99 11.98 9.05
CA GLN A 162 -11.42 11.70 9.08
C GLN A 162 -11.86 11.27 10.47
N THR A 163 -12.98 11.82 10.92
CA THR A 163 -13.70 11.35 12.12
C THR A 163 -14.92 10.58 11.69
N VAL A 164 -15.13 9.39 12.26
CA VAL A 164 -16.26 8.52 11.99
C VAL A 164 -16.98 8.16 13.29
N ASP A 165 -18.29 7.97 13.22
CA ASP A 165 -19.06 7.48 14.34
C ASP A 165 -19.09 5.94 14.41
N GLU A 166 -19.78 5.41 15.44
CA GLU A 166 -19.95 3.98 15.68
C GLU A 166 -20.68 3.22 14.55
N ASN A 167 -21.38 3.96 13.67
CA ASN A 167 -22.11 3.42 12.52
C ASN A 167 -21.34 3.58 11.21
N ALA A 168 -20.02 3.83 11.27
CA ALA A 168 -19.15 4.09 10.12
C ALA A 168 -19.62 5.27 9.24
N ARG A 169 -20.23 6.30 9.83
CA ARG A 169 -20.58 7.54 9.13
C ARG A 169 -19.50 8.58 9.30
N LEU A 170 -19.15 9.23 8.21
CA LEU A 170 -18.22 10.37 8.24
C LEU A 170 -18.89 11.54 8.97
N THR A 171 -18.34 11.93 10.12
CA THR A 171 -18.85 13.00 10.98
C THR A 171 -18.08 14.31 10.83
N GLY A 172 -16.87 14.26 10.30
CA GLY A 172 -16.04 15.44 10.12
C GLY A 172 -14.59 15.13 9.84
N TYR A 173 -13.76 16.15 10.08
CA TYR A 173 -12.31 16.09 9.92
C TYR A 173 -11.64 16.71 11.13
N GLU A 174 -10.56 16.10 11.60
CA GLU A 174 -9.77 16.58 12.75
C GLU A 174 -8.92 17.82 12.43
N THR A 175 -8.76 18.13 11.16
CA THR A 175 -7.96 19.29 10.71
C THR A 175 -8.65 20.05 9.59
N ASP A 176 -8.23 21.30 9.40
CA ASP A 176 -8.71 22.10 8.27
C ASP A 176 -7.97 21.75 6.97
N PHE A 177 -8.61 22.08 5.85
CA PHE A 177 -8.09 21.81 4.52
C PHE A 177 -6.72 22.47 4.24
N ASN A 178 -6.44 23.64 4.83
CA ASN A 178 -5.17 24.34 4.62
C ASN A 178 -4.02 23.60 5.32
N THR A 179 -4.24 23.09 6.52
CA THR A 179 -3.28 22.26 7.25
C THR A 179 -2.96 20.97 6.48
N MET A 180 -3.99 20.26 6.04
CA MET A 180 -3.82 19.06 5.20
C MET A 180 -3.03 19.38 3.93
N LYS A 181 -3.42 20.43 3.21
CA LYS A 181 -2.75 20.87 1.99
C LYS A 181 -1.28 21.21 2.25
N LYS A 182 -0.99 21.90 3.37
CA LYS A 182 0.38 22.24 3.75
C LYS A 182 1.21 20.99 4.01
N GLN A 183 0.71 20.02 4.78
CA GLN A 183 1.44 18.77 5.09
C GLN A 183 1.75 17.98 3.82
N ILE A 184 0.79 17.84 2.90
CA ILE A 184 1.02 17.20 1.59
C ILE A 184 2.09 17.94 0.79
N THR A 185 1.99 19.29 0.72
CA THR A 185 2.96 20.10 -0.02
C THR A 185 4.36 20.02 0.59
N ASP A 186 4.47 20.02 1.91
CA ASP A 186 5.75 19.88 2.62
C ASP A 186 6.41 18.53 2.32
N ALA A 187 5.65 17.42 2.33
CA ALA A 187 6.15 16.10 1.95
C ALA A 187 6.65 16.06 0.50
N LEU A 188 5.88 16.62 -0.44
CA LEU A 188 6.28 16.72 -1.84
C LEU A 188 7.55 17.57 -2.04
N ASN A 189 7.72 18.63 -1.26
CA ASN A 189 8.93 19.49 -1.31
C ASN A 189 10.17 18.77 -0.76
N LEU A 190 9.99 17.79 0.12
CA LEU A 190 11.05 16.88 0.59
C LEU A 190 11.37 15.76 -0.42
N GLY A 191 10.67 15.74 -1.55
CA GLY A 191 10.85 14.73 -2.59
C GLY A 191 10.09 13.43 -2.34
N GLU A 192 9.21 13.39 -1.33
CA GLU A 192 8.37 12.22 -1.07
C GLU A 192 7.06 12.30 -1.85
N ASN A 193 6.54 11.15 -2.27
CA ASN A 193 5.15 11.04 -2.70
C ASN A 193 4.24 10.83 -1.49
N VAL A 194 2.96 11.16 -1.62
CA VAL A 194 1.99 10.99 -0.55
C VAL A 194 0.89 10.04 -0.99
N ILE A 195 0.80 8.88 -0.36
CA ILE A 195 -0.34 7.99 -0.56
C ILE A 195 -1.50 8.52 0.29
N ILE A 196 -2.59 8.86 -0.35
CA ILE A 196 -3.79 9.41 0.32
C ILE A 196 -4.98 8.47 0.10
N GLY A 197 -5.61 8.10 1.23
CA GLY A 197 -6.91 7.44 1.22
C GLY A 197 -8.05 8.46 1.21
N TYR A 198 -9.05 8.21 0.41
CA TYR A 198 -10.30 8.96 0.47
C TYR A 198 -11.49 8.02 0.50
N THR A 199 -12.54 8.44 1.18
CA THR A 199 -13.77 7.68 1.33
C THR A 199 -14.87 8.22 0.43
N GLN A 200 -15.68 7.32 -0.10
CA GLN A 200 -16.94 7.64 -0.73
C GLN A 200 -18.06 7.38 0.27
N VAL A 201 -18.99 8.32 0.37
CA VAL A 201 -20.13 8.22 1.28
C VAL A 201 -21.44 8.25 0.51
N ASP A 202 -22.46 7.64 1.08
CA ASP A 202 -23.85 7.74 0.61
C ASP A 202 -24.50 9.06 1.05
N SER A 203 -25.80 9.21 0.76
CA SER A 203 -26.60 10.38 1.15
C SER A 203 -26.73 10.58 2.67
N ASN A 204 -26.41 9.56 3.47
CA ASN A 204 -26.47 9.59 4.93
C ASN A 204 -25.08 9.75 5.56
N ASN A 205 -24.06 10.07 4.75
CA ASN A 205 -22.63 10.08 5.12
C ASN A 205 -22.08 8.72 5.57
N THR A 206 -22.74 7.61 5.27
CA THR A 206 -22.21 6.28 5.55
C THR A 206 -21.10 5.97 4.56
N ILE A 207 -19.96 5.50 5.06
CA ILE A 207 -18.85 5.11 4.21
C ILE A 207 -19.22 3.84 3.45
N ILE A 208 -19.27 3.94 2.12
CA ILE A 208 -19.63 2.84 1.22
C ILE A 208 -18.42 2.26 0.48
N ASN A 209 -17.34 3.03 0.38
CA ASN A 209 -16.11 2.59 -0.26
C ASN A 209 -14.94 3.48 0.14
N GLY A 210 -13.73 2.95 0.05
CA GLY A 210 -12.48 3.68 0.17
C GLY A 210 -11.59 3.44 -1.04
N HIS A 211 -10.73 4.41 -1.33
CA HIS A 211 -9.76 4.29 -2.42
C HIS A 211 -8.47 5.00 -2.07
N GLU A 212 -7.35 4.45 -2.53
CA GLU A 212 -6.02 5.02 -2.34
C GLU A 212 -5.45 5.50 -3.67
N ILE A 213 -4.82 6.67 -3.63
CA ILE A 213 -4.11 7.28 -4.76
C ILE A 213 -2.77 7.83 -4.30
N THR A 214 -1.83 7.96 -5.23
CA THR A 214 -0.54 8.58 -4.93
C THR A 214 -0.49 10.01 -5.48
N ILE A 215 -0.27 10.98 -4.61
CA ILE A 215 0.03 12.36 -5.00
C ILE A 215 1.54 12.46 -5.28
N ILE A 216 1.88 12.92 -6.50
CA ILE A 216 3.25 12.97 -7.00
C ILE A 216 3.75 14.39 -7.25
N GLY A 217 2.90 15.37 -7.12
CA GLY A 217 3.26 16.75 -7.34
C GLY A 217 2.11 17.73 -7.13
N VAL A 218 2.45 19.00 -7.24
CA VAL A 218 1.52 20.10 -7.10
C VAL A 218 1.77 21.11 -8.21
N LYS A 219 0.71 21.70 -8.72
CA LYS A 219 0.76 22.80 -9.70
C LYS A 219 -0.37 23.78 -9.44
N ASN A 220 -0.27 24.97 -10.00
CA ASN A 220 -1.38 25.93 -10.03
C ASN A 220 -2.11 25.84 -11.37
N ASP A 221 -3.42 25.95 -11.34
CA ASP A 221 -4.21 26.18 -12.56
C ASP A 221 -4.06 27.63 -13.07
N LYS A 222 -4.71 27.92 -14.19
CA LYS A 222 -4.70 29.26 -14.81
C LYS A 222 -5.33 30.37 -13.94
N ASN A 223 -6.04 30.01 -12.88
CA ASN A 223 -6.64 30.94 -11.93
C ASN A 223 -5.83 31.04 -10.62
N GLY A 224 -4.65 30.41 -10.57
CA GLY A 224 -3.80 30.36 -9.37
C GLY A 224 -4.27 29.36 -8.30
N LYS A 225 -5.30 28.54 -8.59
CA LYS A 225 -5.77 27.50 -7.66
C LYS A 225 -4.81 26.32 -7.67
N LEU A 226 -4.40 25.88 -6.49
CA LEU A 226 -3.53 24.73 -6.33
C LEU A 226 -4.26 23.43 -6.73
N ILE A 227 -3.60 22.62 -7.53
CA ILE A 227 -4.05 21.31 -8.01
C ILE A 227 -2.99 20.28 -7.65
N PHE A 228 -3.39 19.16 -7.02
CA PHE A 228 -2.53 17.99 -6.85
C PHE A 228 -2.50 17.16 -8.13
N VAL A 229 -1.30 16.74 -8.50
CA VAL A 229 -1.08 15.78 -9.57
C VAL A 229 -1.03 14.40 -8.95
N CYS A 230 -1.95 13.54 -9.34
CA CYS A 230 -2.09 12.21 -8.76
C CYS A 230 -1.79 11.12 -9.80
N ASN A 231 -1.18 10.04 -9.34
CA ASN A 231 -1.25 8.76 -10.01
C ASN A 231 -2.43 7.98 -9.41
N LEU A 232 -3.41 7.70 -10.26
CA LEU A 232 -4.55 6.84 -9.91
C LEU A 232 -4.13 5.42 -10.25
N SER A 233 -3.45 4.75 -9.31
CA SER A 233 -2.94 3.38 -9.45
C SER A 233 -3.47 2.64 -10.68
N LEU A 234 -2.61 2.43 -11.64
CA LEU A 234 -2.75 1.84 -12.96
C LEU A 234 -4.12 1.22 -13.27
N ILE A 235 -5.02 2.07 -13.70
CA ILE A 235 -6.03 1.66 -14.65
C ILE A 235 -5.77 2.53 -15.86
N HIS A 236 -5.41 1.90 -16.96
CA HIS A 236 -5.35 2.59 -18.22
C HIS A 236 -6.72 3.25 -18.46
N ILE A 237 -6.72 4.58 -18.43
CA ILE A 237 -7.82 5.38 -18.96
C ILE A 237 -7.74 5.30 -20.48
#